data_f910d054a19302b1b1a5dd1daf26f72e
#
_entry.id   f910d054a19302b1b1a5dd1daf26f72e
#
_cell.length_a   1.000
_cell.length_b   1.000
_cell.length_c   1.000
_cell.angle_alpha   90.00
_cell.angle_beta   90.00
_cell.angle_gamma   90.00
#
_symmetry.space_group_name_H-M   'P 1'
#
loop_
_entity.id
_entity.type
_entity.pdbx_description
1 polymer ?
#
loop_
_entity_poly.entity_id
_entity_poly.type
_entity_poly.pdbx_seq_one_letter_code
_entity_poly.pdbx_strand_id
1 'polypeptide(L)'
;MPANTLPPPSIFHMLEKCVGKRILVILNQSYGFEGVLAALTHEPPGVWLSNAEAVIFRATIVNPIPQITGREDRSEIFVNLNAVQRIEILHEDKE
;
A
#
# COMPACT_ATOMS: atom_id res chain seq x y z
N MET A 1 18.17 28.64 -0.02
CA MET A 1 17.73 28.02 0.14
C MET A 1 17.27 27.68 0.52
N PRO A 2 17.01 27.58 0.51
CA PRO A 2 16.31 27.16 0.87
C PRO A 2 16.12 26.55 1.48
N ALA A 3 15.96 26.53 1.61
CA ALA A 3 15.63 26.00 2.06
C ALA A 3 15.62 25.25 2.63
N ASN A 4 15.88 25.36 2.93
CA ASN A 4 15.61 24.55 3.35
C ASN A 4 15.16 24.09 4.13
N THR A 5 14.97 24.52 4.23
CA THR A 5 14.02 23.80 4.93
C THR A 5 14.26 22.34 4.86
N LEU A 6 14.09 21.64 5.91
CA LEU A 6 14.16 20.23 5.91
C LEU A 6 12.95 19.70 5.21
N PRO A 7 13.12 18.83 4.22
CA PRO A 7 11.99 18.20 3.63
C PRO A 7 11.31 17.30 4.65
N PRO A 8 10.05 17.02 4.48
CA PRO A 8 9.41 16.03 5.33
C PRO A 8 10.12 14.69 5.16
N PRO A 9 9.97 13.78 6.08
CA PRO A 9 10.54 12.46 5.91
C PRO A 9 10.09 11.88 4.58
N SER A 10 11.02 11.26 3.89
CA SER A 10 10.67 10.68 2.61
C SER A 10 9.69 9.54 2.82
N ILE A 11 8.98 9.20 1.76
CA ILE A 11 8.06 8.07 1.85
C ILE A 11 8.83 6.80 2.19
N PHE A 12 10.06 6.68 1.75
CA PHE A 12 10.87 5.50 2.07
C PHE A 12 11.14 5.42 3.57
N HIS A 13 11.45 6.55 4.18
CA HIS A 13 11.71 6.58 5.60
C HIS A 13 10.47 6.14 6.38
N MET A 14 9.31 6.62 5.97
CA MET A 14 8.07 6.24 6.64
C MET A 14 7.75 4.78 6.42
N LEU A 15 7.98 4.29 5.20
CA LEU A 15 7.66 2.90 4.90
C LEU A 15 8.62 1.93 5.58
N GLU A 16 9.86 2.35 5.82
CA GLU A 16 10.79 1.48 6.52
C GLU A 16 10.28 1.10 7.90
N LYS A 17 9.53 1.98 8.51
CA LYS A 17 8.95 1.68 9.82
C LYS A 17 7.81 0.69 9.73
N CYS A 18 7.33 0.45 8.54
CA CYS A 18 6.18 -0.44 8.34
C CYS A 18 6.57 -1.82 7.87
N VAL A 19 7.88 -2.08 7.72
CA VAL A 19 8.32 -3.40 7.31
C VAL A 19 7.87 -4.40 8.37
N GLY A 20 7.25 -5.48 7.92
CA GLY A 20 6.66 -6.47 8.80
C GLY A 20 5.21 -6.24 9.11
N LYS A 21 4.67 -5.09 8.74
CA LYS A 21 3.27 -4.79 8.99
C LYS A 21 2.46 -5.04 7.73
N ARG A 22 1.17 -5.26 7.95
CA ARG A 22 0.27 -5.46 6.83
C ARG A 22 -0.17 -4.11 6.31
N ILE A 23 -0.11 -3.95 5.00
CA ILE A 23 -0.49 -2.69 4.36
C ILE A 23 -1.42 -2.96 3.19
N LEU A 24 -2.15 -1.93 2.81
CA LEU A 24 -3.03 -1.96 1.65
C LEU A 24 -2.51 -0.92 0.67
N VAL A 25 -2.14 -1.37 -0.52
CA VAL A 25 -1.58 -0.51 -1.54
C VAL A 25 -2.65 -0.33 -2.61
N ILE A 26 -3.10 0.89 -2.79
CA ILE A 26 -4.23 1.17 -3.67
C ILE A 26 -3.70 1.81 -4.94
N LEU A 27 -4.01 1.18 -6.07
CA LEU A 27 -3.54 1.65 -7.36
C LEU A 27 -4.56 2.57 -8.02
N ASN A 28 -5.83 2.26 -7.84
CA ASN A 28 -6.87 3.12 -8.40
C ASN A 28 -8.17 2.85 -7.64
N GLN A 29 -9.24 3.39 -8.13
CA GLN A 29 -10.53 3.32 -7.42
C GLN A 29 -11.07 1.91 -7.30
N SER A 30 -10.59 1.02 -8.13
CA SER A 30 -11.14 -0.33 -8.20
C SER A 30 -10.20 -1.42 -7.76
N TYR A 31 -8.94 -1.12 -7.54
CA TYR A 31 -7.96 -2.19 -7.51
C TYR A 31 -6.78 -1.85 -6.61
N GLY A 32 -6.33 -2.83 -5.87
CA GLY A 32 -5.16 -2.67 -5.03
C GLY A 32 -4.62 -4.01 -4.60
N PHE A 33 -3.65 -3.97 -3.69
CA PHE A 33 -3.04 -5.17 -3.13
C PHE A 33 -2.92 -5.01 -1.63
N GLU A 34 -3.13 -6.08 -0.93
CA GLU A 34 -2.95 -6.11 0.51
C GLU A 34 -1.92 -7.18 0.84
N GLY A 35 -1.00 -6.89 1.73
CA GLY A 35 -0.01 -7.89 2.12
C GLY A 35 0.92 -7.33 3.18
N VAL A 36 1.86 -8.17 3.59
CA VAL A 36 2.86 -7.77 4.56
C VAL A 36 4.01 -7.11 3.82
N LEU A 37 4.39 -5.92 4.24
CA LEU A 37 5.50 -5.22 3.63
C LEU A 37 6.78 -5.95 4.00
N ALA A 38 7.39 -6.60 3.03
CA ALA A 38 8.55 -7.42 3.26
C ALA A 38 9.85 -6.66 3.00
N ALA A 39 9.85 -5.77 2.04
CA ALA A 39 11.06 -5.05 1.68
C ALA A 39 10.72 -3.83 0.85
N LEU A 40 11.65 -2.90 0.81
CA LEU A 40 11.54 -1.71 0.00
C LEU A 40 12.68 -1.66 -0.98
N THR A 41 12.44 -1.09 -2.15
CA THR A 41 13.52 -0.78 -3.07
C THR A 41 13.44 0.71 -3.41
N HIS A 42 14.58 1.25 -3.79
CA HIS A 42 14.64 2.67 -4.15
C HIS A 42 14.78 2.86 -5.64
N GLU A 43 15.29 1.85 -6.33
CA GLU A 43 15.53 2.00 -7.76
C GLU A 43 15.31 0.65 -8.44
N PRO A 44 14.16 0.43 -9.00
CA PRO A 44 13.02 1.36 -9.04
C PRO A 44 12.35 1.45 -7.67
N PRO A 45 11.67 2.56 -7.40
CA PRO A 45 11.00 2.69 -6.12
C PRO A 45 9.83 1.72 -6.04
N GLY A 46 9.79 0.94 -4.98
CA GLY A 46 8.75 -0.05 -4.89
C GLY A 46 8.73 -0.78 -3.58
N VAL A 47 7.72 -1.60 -3.43
CA VAL A 47 7.52 -2.40 -2.23
C VAL A 47 7.30 -3.85 -2.61
N TRP A 48 7.89 -4.74 -1.85
CA TRP A 48 7.62 -6.17 -1.95
C TRP A 48 6.61 -6.53 -0.88
N LEU A 49 5.54 -7.18 -1.29
CA LEU A 49 4.52 -7.66 -0.38
C LEU A 49 4.56 -9.18 -0.35
N SER A 50 4.53 -9.74 0.84
CA SER A 50 4.40 -11.18 1.00
C SER A 50 3.02 -11.48 1.55
N ASN A 51 2.57 -12.71 1.36
CA ASN A 51 1.19 -13.10 1.71
C ASN A 51 0.21 -12.10 1.12
N ALA A 52 0.43 -11.78 -0.15
CA ALA A 52 -0.29 -10.70 -0.80
C ALA A 52 -1.56 -11.20 -1.45
N GLU A 53 -2.54 -10.32 -1.50
CA GLU A 53 -3.80 -10.56 -2.19
C GLU A 53 -4.09 -9.37 -3.07
N ALA A 54 -4.59 -9.64 -4.27
CA ALA A 54 -5.19 -8.58 -5.07
C ALA A 54 -6.57 -8.32 -4.50
N VAL A 55 -6.95 -7.06 -4.38
CA VAL A 55 -8.26 -6.70 -3.85
C VAL A 55 -8.99 -5.85 -4.87
N ILE A 56 -10.27 -6.09 -4.98
CA ILE A 56 -11.15 -5.36 -5.88
C ILE A 56 -12.10 -4.55 -5.04
N PHE A 57 -12.23 -3.29 -5.39
CA PHE A 57 -13.14 -2.39 -4.68
C PHE A 57 -14.32 -2.04 -5.57
N ARG A 58 -15.46 -1.85 -4.94
CA ARG A 58 -16.63 -1.34 -5.63
C ARG A 58 -17.38 -0.38 -4.74
N ALA A 59 -17.91 0.64 -5.37
CA ALA A 59 -18.81 1.57 -4.73
C ALA A 59 -20.10 1.58 -5.51
N THR A 60 -21.21 1.89 -4.85
CA THR A 60 -22.50 1.97 -5.52
C THR A 60 -23.13 3.30 -5.16
N ILE A 61 -24.26 3.58 -5.77
CA ILE A 61 -25.01 4.78 -5.44
C ILE A 61 -25.44 4.75 -3.98
N VAL A 62 -25.86 3.58 -3.52
CA VAL A 62 -26.33 3.43 -2.15
C VAL A 62 -25.17 3.46 -1.17
N ASN A 63 -24.02 2.91 -1.57
CA ASN A 63 -22.85 2.89 -0.70
C ASN A 63 -21.67 3.43 -1.48
N PRO A 64 -21.48 4.77 -1.46
CA PRO A 64 -20.44 5.37 -2.27
C PRO A 64 -19.03 5.14 -1.75
N ILE A 65 -18.88 4.66 -0.52
CA ILE A 65 -17.56 4.35 0.01
C ILE A 65 -17.15 3.00 -0.57
N PRO A 66 -16.00 2.92 -1.25
CA PRO A 66 -15.58 1.66 -1.85
C PRO A 66 -15.44 0.56 -0.81
N GLN A 67 -15.96 -0.60 -1.15
CA GLN A 67 -15.87 -1.78 -0.30
C GLN A 67 -15.10 -2.84 -1.04
N ILE A 68 -14.36 -3.66 -0.31
CA ILE A 68 -13.66 -4.78 -0.93
C ILE A 68 -14.67 -5.84 -1.26
N THR A 69 -14.77 -6.16 -2.54
CA THR A 69 -15.76 -7.13 -3.01
C THR A 69 -15.11 -8.39 -3.58
N GLY A 70 -13.79 -8.40 -3.71
CA GLY A 70 -13.11 -9.59 -4.19
C GLY A 70 -11.68 -9.61 -3.72
N ARG A 71 -11.16 -10.81 -3.54
CA ARG A 71 -9.77 -11.01 -3.15
C ARG A 71 -9.23 -12.21 -3.92
N GLU A 72 -7.98 -12.11 -4.29
CA GLU A 72 -7.33 -13.20 -5.01
C GLU A 72 -5.89 -13.29 -4.53
N ASP A 73 -5.49 -14.48 -4.14
CA ASP A 73 -4.16 -14.71 -3.61
C ASP A 73 -3.11 -14.46 -4.68
N ARG A 74 -2.06 -13.75 -4.32
CA ARG A 74 -0.94 -13.45 -5.21
C ARG A 74 0.39 -13.90 -4.64
N SER A 75 0.39 -14.43 -3.44
CA SER A 75 1.60 -14.88 -2.73
C SER A 75 2.58 -13.75 -2.49
N GLU A 76 3.40 -13.42 -3.48
CA GLU A 76 4.35 -12.32 -3.35
C GLU A 76 4.24 -11.45 -4.58
N ILE A 77 4.37 -10.16 -4.38
CA ILE A 77 4.23 -9.23 -5.47
C ILE A 77 5.08 -8.00 -5.22
N PHE A 78 5.65 -7.47 -6.29
CA PHE A 78 6.35 -6.20 -6.26
C PHE A 78 5.46 -5.13 -6.86
N VAL A 79 5.30 -4.03 -6.15
CA VAL A 79 4.48 -2.93 -6.62
C VAL A 79 5.35 -1.71 -6.80
N ASN A 80 5.34 -1.14 -7.99
CA ASN A 80 6.09 0.06 -8.28
C ASN A 80 5.38 1.26 -7.65
N LEU A 81 6.09 2.02 -6.84
CA LEU A 81 5.46 3.14 -6.13
C LEU A 81 4.96 4.23 -7.06
N ASN A 82 5.49 4.30 -8.28
CA ASN A 82 4.99 5.30 -9.23
C ASN A 82 3.58 4.99 -9.70
N ALA A 83 3.11 3.77 -9.50
CA ALA A 83 1.76 3.39 -9.88
C ALA A 83 0.80 3.46 -8.73
N VAL A 84 1.26 3.82 -7.53
CA VAL A 84 0.44 3.74 -6.33
C VAL A 84 -0.24 5.06 -6.09
N GLN A 85 -1.55 5.01 -5.84
CA GLN A 85 -2.30 6.20 -5.50
C GLN A 85 -2.19 6.51 -4.02
N ARG A 86 -2.27 5.48 -3.17
CA ARG A 86 -2.08 5.67 -1.73
C ARG A 86 -1.78 4.34 -1.07
N ILE A 87 -1.27 4.42 0.14
CA ILE A 87 -0.97 3.24 0.96
C ILE A 87 -1.64 3.45 2.31
N GLU A 88 -2.30 2.42 2.79
CA GLU A 88 -2.91 2.45 4.11
C GLU A 88 -2.24 1.39 4.97
N ILE A 89 -1.90 1.77 6.19
CA ILE A 89 -1.31 0.85 7.14
C ILE A 89 -2.45 0.24 7.92
N LEU A 90 -2.55 -1.07 7.89
CA LEU A 90 -3.67 -1.74 8.53
C LEU A 90 -3.33 -2.03 9.99
N HIS A 91 -4.31 -1.79 10.85
CA HIS A 91 -4.15 -2.13 12.23
C HIS A 91 -4.32 -3.61 12.40
N GLU A 92 -3.43 -4.19 13.22
CA GLU A 92 -3.66 -5.54 13.61
C GLU A 92 -4.57 -5.55 14.78
N ASP A 93 -5.53 -6.44 14.77
CA ASP A 93 -6.35 -6.60 15.89
C ASP A 93 -5.62 -7.28 16.93
N LYS A 94 -5.55 -6.64 18.03
CA LYS A 94 -4.91 -7.25 19.05
C LYS A 94 -5.83 -7.79 19.93
N GLU A 95 -6.02 -8.52 20.28
CA GLU A 95 -6.89 -8.90 21.14
C GLU A 95 -6.53 -9.16 22.11
#